data_87d9e7fdb2faf3107ca72e064cd34047
#
_entry.id   87d9e7fdb2faf3107ca72e064cd34047
#
_cell.length_a   1.000
_cell.length_b   1.000
_cell.length_c   1.000
_cell.angle_alpha   90.00
_cell.angle_beta   90.00
_cell.angle_gamma   90.00
#
_symmetry.space_group_name_H-M   'P 1'
#
loop_
_entity.id
_entity.type
_entity.pdbx_description
1 polymer ?
#
loop_
_entity_poly.entity_id
_entity_poly.type
_entity_poly.pdbx_seq_one_letter_code
_entity_poly.pdbx_strand_id
1 'polypeptide(L)'
;IIIWAIKKYAANFRDFLEIGCGTGFVLQAINKNFPGNNLFGDEYFEEGLAHAKKRLPEASFRCLDAIQMQDQARYDAIGAFDVIEHIEDDKLVLLRCFQALKKDGFLFLTVPQHMWLWSSFDEYSCHVRRYSSLELMQKVEQAGFQVVTSSSFISLLVPLMWLSRRRLSQKKEESMTELKLSSWLNIFFMMVMKVEIMLLKLGAKFPIGGSLILVAKKL
;
A
#
# COMPACT_ATOMS: atom_id res chain seq x y z
N ILE A 1 0.89 -3.21 -9.41
CA ILE A 1 -0.50 -3.47 -9.02
C ILE A 1 -1.24 -2.19 -8.71
N ILE A 2 -0.66 -1.25 -7.95
CA ILE A 2 -1.27 0.04 -7.55
C ILE A 2 -1.75 0.81 -8.79
N ILE A 3 -0.87 1.06 -9.75
CA ILE A 3 -1.22 1.80 -10.98
C ILE A 3 -2.35 1.10 -11.76
N TRP A 4 -2.36 -0.23 -11.79
CA TRP A 4 -3.45 -0.98 -12.41
C TRP A 4 -4.79 -0.75 -11.69
N ALA A 5 -4.79 -0.80 -10.36
CA ALA A 5 -6.01 -0.58 -9.59
C ALA A 5 -6.55 0.85 -9.79
N ILE A 6 -5.67 1.87 -9.74
CA ILE A 6 -6.08 3.25 -9.97
C ILE A 6 -6.65 3.42 -11.40
N LYS A 7 -5.99 2.86 -12.44
CA LYS A 7 -6.49 2.89 -13.82
C LYS A 7 -7.86 2.24 -13.97
N LYS A 8 -8.13 1.20 -13.20
CA LYS A 8 -9.38 0.44 -13.31
C LYS A 8 -10.54 1.10 -12.58
N TYR A 9 -10.31 1.70 -11.42
CA TYR A 9 -11.38 2.15 -10.52
C TYR A 9 -11.50 3.67 -10.42
N ALA A 10 -10.42 4.41 -10.58
CA ALA A 10 -10.39 5.86 -10.40
C ALA A 10 -9.59 6.58 -11.51
N ALA A 11 -9.74 6.15 -12.77
CA ALA A 11 -8.95 6.70 -13.90
C ALA A 11 -9.08 8.22 -14.07
N ASN A 12 -10.18 8.80 -13.64
CA ASN A 12 -10.52 10.21 -13.84
C ASN A 12 -10.36 11.07 -12.58
N PHE A 13 -9.57 10.62 -11.59
CA PHE A 13 -9.30 11.46 -10.42
C PHE A 13 -8.59 12.76 -10.85
N ARG A 14 -8.82 13.83 -10.10
CA ARG A 14 -8.06 15.08 -10.21
C ARG A 14 -7.13 15.29 -9.04
N ASP A 15 -7.62 15.03 -7.84
CA ASP A 15 -6.89 15.24 -6.58
C ASP A 15 -6.60 13.88 -5.94
N PHE A 16 -5.33 13.49 -5.90
CA PHE A 16 -4.88 12.24 -5.31
C PHE A 16 -3.98 12.52 -4.11
N LEU A 17 -4.30 11.93 -2.95
CA LEU A 17 -3.45 11.94 -1.76
C LEU A 17 -2.80 10.57 -1.58
N GLU A 18 -1.48 10.52 -1.37
CA GLU A 18 -0.78 9.38 -0.81
C GLU A 18 -0.45 9.64 0.66
N ILE A 19 -0.98 8.80 1.56
CA ILE A 19 -0.62 8.79 2.98
C ILE A 19 0.58 7.89 3.14
N GLY A 20 1.60 8.34 3.88
CA GLY A 20 2.88 7.64 4.03
C GLY A 20 3.64 7.59 2.71
N CYS A 21 3.75 8.72 2.02
CA CYS A 21 4.36 8.77 0.69
C CYS A 21 5.88 8.49 0.68
N GLY A 22 6.51 8.43 1.85
CA GLY A 22 7.93 8.15 2.02
C GLY A 22 8.79 9.08 1.15
N THR A 23 9.62 8.47 0.32
CA THR A 23 10.49 9.22 -0.61
C THR A 23 9.84 9.54 -1.97
N GLY A 24 8.51 9.33 -2.13
CA GLY A 24 7.71 9.74 -3.28
C GLY A 24 7.77 8.85 -4.51
N PHE A 25 8.21 7.58 -4.39
CA PHE A 25 8.32 6.68 -5.56
C PHE A 25 6.97 6.31 -6.16
N VAL A 26 5.96 6.06 -5.33
CA VAL A 26 4.62 5.68 -5.80
C VAL A 26 3.93 6.89 -6.41
N LEU A 27 3.98 8.07 -5.77
CA LEU A 27 3.49 9.33 -6.35
C LEU A 27 4.13 9.64 -7.70
N GLN A 28 5.46 9.44 -7.85
CA GLN A 28 6.13 9.61 -9.13
C GLN A 28 5.57 8.65 -10.20
N ALA A 29 5.33 7.39 -9.83
CA ALA A 29 4.72 6.44 -10.76
C ALA A 29 3.28 6.83 -11.12
N ILE A 30 2.51 7.39 -10.16
CA ILE A 30 1.18 7.92 -10.40
C ILE A 30 1.26 9.11 -11.36
N ASN A 31 2.13 10.10 -11.10
CA ASN A 31 2.31 11.25 -11.98
C ASN A 31 2.62 10.86 -13.42
N LYS A 32 3.54 9.90 -13.60
CA LYS A 32 3.91 9.40 -14.94
C LYS A 32 2.73 8.76 -15.68
N ASN A 33 1.80 8.12 -14.97
CA ASN A 33 0.66 7.42 -15.57
C ASN A 33 -0.61 8.27 -15.69
N PHE A 34 -0.67 9.37 -14.94
CA PHE A 34 -1.82 10.29 -14.87
C PHE A 34 -1.31 11.74 -14.86
N PRO A 35 -0.68 12.21 -15.96
CA PRO A 35 -0.11 13.56 -16.01
C PRO A 35 -1.19 14.63 -15.91
N GLY A 36 -0.85 15.74 -15.26
CA GLY A 36 -1.75 16.90 -15.14
C GLY A 36 -2.75 16.83 -13.98
N ASN A 37 -2.69 15.80 -13.14
CA ASN A 37 -3.47 15.72 -11.91
C ASN A 37 -2.73 16.35 -10.72
N ASN A 38 -3.47 16.80 -9.73
CA ASN A 38 -2.92 17.33 -8.50
C ASN A 38 -2.54 16.15 -7.58
N LEU A 39 -1.29 16.10 -7.19
CA LEU A 39 -0.76 15.06 -6.31
C LEU A 39 -0.37 15.66 -4.97
N PHE A 40 -0.80 14.98 -3.92
CA PHE A 40 -0.53 15.33 -2.53
C PHE A 40 0.14 14.15 -1.85
N GLY A 41 1.13 14.43 -0.99
CA GLY A 41 1.80 13.42 -0.19
C GLY A 41 1.88 13.84 1.26
N ASP A 42 1.36 13.01 2.16
CA ASP A 42 1.54 13.15 3.60
C ASP A 42 2.55 12.11 4.06
N GLU A 43 3.50 12.51 4.89
CA GLU A 43 4.53 11.65 5.45
C GLU A 43 4.83 12.08 6.88
N TYR A 44 5.00 11.11 7.76
CA TYR A 44 5.34 11.34 9.15
C TYR A 44 6.79 11.82 9.34
N PHE A 45 7.72 11.25 8.56
CA PHE A 45 9.16 11.53 8.67
C PHE A 45 9.60 12.61 7.67
N GLU A 46 10.13 13.70 8.20
CA GLU A 46 10.57 14.85 7.39
C GLU A 46 11.70 14.52 6.40
N GLU A 47 12.56 13.55 6.77
CA GLU A 47 13.66 13.08 5.91
C GLU A 47 13.12 12.46 4.61
N GLY A 48 12.04 11.68 4.67
CA GLY A 48 11.37 11.12 3.51
C GLY A 48 10.86 12.20 2.57
N LEU A 49 10.23 13.23 3.14
CA LEU A 49 9.70 14.37 2.37
C LEU A 49 10.78 15.17 1.63
N ALA A 50 11.97 15.32 2.20
CA ALA A 50 13.07 16.01 1.52
C ALA A 50 13.44 15.31 0.20
N HIS A 51 13.38 14.00 0.15
CA HIS A 51 13.59 13.21 -1.07
C HIS A 51 12.38 13.25 -2.01
N ALA A 52 11.17 13.18 -1.47
CA ALA A 52 9.93 13.24 -2.25
C ALA A 52 9.81 14.57 -2.99
N LYS A 53 10.05 15.71 -2.33
CA LYS A 53 10.06 17.05 -2.93
C LYS A 53 11.08 17.20 -4.08
N LYS A 54 12.26 16.59 -3.94
CA LYS A 54 13.27 16.58 -5.03
C LYS A 54 12.81 15.72 -6.22
N ARG A 55 12.11 14.61 -5.93
CA ARG A 55 11.65 13.66 -6.96
C ARG A 55 10.45 14.17 -7.73
N LEU A 56 9.55 14.88 -7.07
CA LEU A 56 8.29 15.35 -7.63
C LEU A 56 8.00 16.79 -7.14
N PRO A 57 8.76 17.80 -7.63
CA PRO A 57 8.67 19.16 -7.13
C PRO A 57 7.32 19.83 -7.38
N GLU A 58 6.53 19.32 -8.34
CA GLU A 58 5.18 19.80 -8.66
C GLU A 58 4.09 19.30 -7.71
N ALA A 59 4.36 18.27 -6.89
CA ALA A 59 3.40 17.77 -5.92
C ALA A 59 3.43 18.58 -4.61
N SER A 60 2.32 18.56 -3.89
CA SER A 60 2.19 19.20 -2.58
C SER A 60 2.48 18.21 -1.46
N PHE A 61 3.41 18.50 -0.57
CA PHE A 61 3.81 17.60 0.51
C PHE A 61 3.60 18.23 1.88
N ARG A 62 3.11 17.43 2.84
CA ARG A 62 2.95 17.82 4.26
C ARG A 62 3.66 16.80 5.16
N CYS A 63 4.35 17.31 6.19
CA CYS A 63 4.78 16.48 7.33
C CYS A 63 3.57 16.34 8.25
N LEU A 64 2.92 15.17 8.24
CA LEU A 64 1.65 14.97 8.93
C LEU A 64 1.50 13.51 9.38
N ASP A 65 1.14 13.35 10.64
CA ASP A 65 0.65 12.07 11.15
C ASP A 65 -0.76 11.80 10.60
N ALA A 66 -0.95 10.61 10.01
CA ALA A 66 -2.22 10.23 9.39
C ALA A 66 -3.43 10.30 10.33
N ILE A 67 -3.23 10.05 11.64
CA ILE A 67 -4.29 10.17 12.65
C ILE A 67 -4.73 11.62 12.89
N GLN A 68 -3.86 12.58 12.57
CA GLN A 68 -4.13 14.02 12.74
C GLN A 68 -4.72 14.68 11.51
N MET A 69 -4.91 13.94 10.41
CA MET A 69 -5.50 14.47 9.18
C MET A 69 -6.92 15.00 9.43
N GLN A 70 -7.18 16.25 9.02
CA GLN A 70 -8.47 16.94 9.22
C GLN A 70 -9.14 17.37 7.91
N ASP A 71 -8.59 16.93 6.78
CA ASP A 71 -9.16 17.25 5.46
C ASP A 71 -10.60 16.73 5.35
N GLN A 72 -11.47 17.50 4.67
CA GLN A 72 -12.88 17.16 4.47
C GLN A 72 -13.22 17.25 2.98
N ALA A 73 -13.76 16.16 2.40
CA ALA A 73 -14.25 16.09 1.02
C ALA A 73 -13.32 16.77 -0.01
N ARG A 74 -12.02 16.53 0.11
CA ARG A 74 -10.99 17.22 -0.67
C ARG A 74 -10.46 16.38 -1.83
N TYR A 75 -10.31 15.08 -1.65
CA TYR A 75 -9.61 14.21 -2.59
C TYR A 75 -10.58 13.31 -3.34
N ASP A 76 -10.31 13.07 -4.63
CA ASP A 76 -11.05 12.11 -5.44
C ASP A 76 -10.56 10.68 -5.18
N ALA A 77 -9.28 10.54 -4.82
CA ALA A 77 -8.70 9.27 -4.47
C ALA A 77 -7.64 9.44 -3.37
N ILE A 78 -7.58 8.45 -2.47
CA ILE A 78 -6.54 8.34 -1.43
C ILE A 78 -5.89 6.97 -1.54
N GLY A 79 -4.55 6.94 -1.47
CA GLY A 79 -3.75 5.72 -1.35
C GLY A 79 -3.01 5.68 -0.03
N ALA A 80 -3.00 4.51 0.64
CA ALA A 80 -2.11 4.21 1.74
C ALA A 80 -1.47 2.84 1.45
N PHE A 81 -0.18 2.86 1.12
CA PHE A 81 0.52 1.68 0.59
C PHE A 81 1.59 1.23 1.57
N ASP A 82 1.29 0.13 2.26
CA ASP A 82 2.09 -0.41 3.35
C ASP A 82 2.35 0.65 4.44
N VAL A 83 1.24 1.19 5.02
CA VAL A 83 1.24 2.28 6.00
C VAL A 83 0.47 1.91 7.26
N ILE A 84 -0.78 1.45 7.13
CA ILE A 84 -1.68 1.29 8.28
C ILE A 84 -1.28 0.17 9.23
N GLU A 85 -0.41 -0.74 8.81
CA GLU A 85 0.22 -1.77 9.65
C GLU A 85 1.21 -1.20 10.67
N HIS A 86 1.68 0.03 10.46
CA HIS A 86 2.57 0.73 11.40
C HIS A 86 1.81 1.54 12.46
N ILE A 87 0.50 1.74 12.28
CA ILE A 87 -0.29 2.66 13.10
C ILE A 87 -1.20 1.85 14.03
N GLU A 88 -1.10 2.11 15.35
CA GLU A 88 -1.91 1.41 16.36
C GLU A 88 -3.41 1.65 16.14
N ASP A 89 -3.81 2.90 15.91
CA ASP A 89 -5.20 3.27 15.64
C ASP A 89 -5.49 3.35 14.13
N ASP A 90 -5.39 2.22 13.46
CA ASP A 90 -5.69 2.08 12.03
C ASP A 90 -7.15 2.45 11.70
N LYS A 91 -8.07 2.24 12.64
CA LYS A 91 -9.49 2.61 12.46
C LYS A 91 -9.68 4.12 12.36
N LEU A 92 -8.95 4.88 13.17
CA LEU A 92 -8.99 6.33 13.08
C LEU A 92 -8.44 6.82 11.74
N VAL A 93 -7.34 6.25 11.26
CA VAL A 93 -6.80 6.57 9.93
C VAL A 93 -7.84 6.31 8.84
N LEU A 94 -8.50 5.15 8.86
CA LEU A 94 -9.55 4.81 7.88
C LEU A 94 -10.72 5.80 7.95
N LEU A 95 -11.14 6.21 9.15
CA LEU A 95 -12.16 7.24 9.34
C LEU A 95 -11.71 8.60 8.78
N ARG A 96 -10.45 9.00 9.00
CA ARG A 96 -9.87 10.22 8.43
C ARG A 96 -9.84 10.18 6.90
N CYS A 97 -9.47 9.04 6.31
CA CYS A 97 -9.56 8.82 4.87
C CYS A 97 -10.99 9.00 4.35
N PHE A 98 -11.98 8.42 5.07
CA PHE A 98 -13.39 8.57 4.71
C PHE A 98 -13.83 10.03 4.74
N GLN A 99 -13.45 10.79 5.76
CA GLN A 99 -13.78 12.21 5.86
C GLN A 99 -13.13 13.04 4.74
N ALA A 100 -11.86 12.76 4.44
CA ALA A 100 -11.06 13.50 3.45
C ALA A 100 -11.45 13.23 2.00
N LEU A 101 -12.05 12.07 1.70
CA LEU A 101 -12.54 11.76 0.36
C LEU A 101 -13.82 12.52 0.03
N LYS A 102 -13.92 12.96 -1.22
CA LYS A 102 -15.16 13.43 -1.82
C LYS A 102 -16.18 12.29 -1.92
N LYS A 103 -17.46 12.62 -2.09
CA LYS A 103 -18.47 11.63 -2.47
C LYS A 103 -18.03 10.93 -3.76
N ASP A 104 -18.29 9.64 -3.86
CA ASP A 104 -17.85 8.75 -4.95
C ASP A 104 -16.33 8.57 -5.07
N GLY A 105 -15.53 9.10 -4.14
CA GLY A 105 -14.10 8.96 -4.09
C GLY A 105 -13.64 7.53 -3.69
N PHE A 106 -12.40 7.19 -4.04
CA PHE A 106 -11.84 5.85 -3.86
C PHE A 106 -10.69 5.83 -2.86
N LEU A 107 -10.70 4.80 -2.02
CA LEU A 107 -9.59 4.45 -1.15
C LEU A 107 -8.86 3.22 -1.72
N PHE A 108 -7.53 3.30 -1.80
CA PHE A 108 -6.63 2.23 -2.22
C PHE A 108 -5.71 1.89 -1.07
N LEU A 109 -5.71 0.63 -0.64
CA LEU A 109 -4.85 0.14 0.43
C LEU A 109 -3.99 -1.00 -0.07
N THR A 110 -2.71 -1.03 0.31
CA THR A 110 -1.91 -2.25 0.37
C THR A 110 -1.42 -2.47 1.78
N VAL A 111 -1.42 -3.72 2.23
CA VAL A 111 -0.94 -4.11 3.56
C VAL A 111 -0.28 -5.49 3.51
N PRO A 112 0.66 -5.81 4.41
CA PRO A 112 1.18 -7.15 4.57
C PRO A 112 0.08 -8.08 5.05
N GLN A 113 0.00 -9.28 4.43
CA GLN A 113 -1.05 -10.25 4.71
C GLN A 113 -0.54 -11.38 5.59
N HIS A 114 -1.43 -11.93 6.41
CA HIS A 114 -1.27 -13.11 7.24
C HIS A 114 -0.20 -13.03 8.35
N MET A 115 -0.66 -13.13 9.61
CA MET A 115 0.23 -13.19 10.79
C MET A 115 1.20 -14.38 10.78
N TRP A 116 0.86 -15.50 10.13
CA TRP A 116 1.78 -16.65 10.00
C TRP A 116 2.98 -16.39 9.07
N LEU A 117 2.97 -15.26 8.34
CA LEU A 117 4.12 -14.74 7.57
C LEU A 117 4.94 -13.72 8.35
N TRP A 118 4.66 -13.50 9.64
CA TRP A 118 5.45 -12.61 10.48
C TRP A 118 6.92 -13.02 10.54
N SER A 119 7.82 -12.07 10.51
CA SER A 119 9.25 -12.30 10.51
C SER A 119 10.01 -11.16 11.20
N SER A 120 11.30 -11.31 11.40
CA SER A 120 12.19 -10.25 11.89
C SER A 120 12.19 -9.01 11.01
N PHE A 121 11.81 -9.13 9.73
CA PHE A 121 11.64 -7.99 8.85
C PHE A 121 10.45 -7.11 9.26
N ASP A 122 9.35 -7.72 9.73
CA ASP A 122 8.20 -6.96 10.26
C ASP A 122 8.58 -6.18 11.52
N GLU A 123 9.36 -6.81 12.41
CA GLU A 123 9.89 -6.17 13.62
C GLU A 123 10.84 -5.01 13.28
N TYR A 124 11.77 -5.24 12.34
CA TYR A 124 12.68 -4.22 11.85
C TYR A 124 11.95 -3.03 11.21
N SER A 125 10.89 -3.32 10.47
CA SER A 125 10.03 -2.30 9.83
C SER A 125 9.06 -1.65 10.80
N CYS A 126 9.07 -2.00 12.10
CA CYS A 126 8.15 -1.49 13.10
C CYS A 126 6.67 -1.75 12.76
N HIS A 127 6.38 -2.89 12.12
CA HIS A 127 4.99 -3.33 11.95
C HIS A 127 4.38 -3.68 13.30
N VAL A 128 3.14 -3.31 13.53
CA VAL A 128 2.39 -3.72 14.72
C VAL A 128 1.42 -4.86 14.41
N ARG A 129 1.15 -5.10 13.11
CA ARG A 129 0.25 -6.18 12.65
C ARG A 129 0.44 -6.55 11.18
N ARG A 130 -0.13 -7.69 10.81
CA ARG A 130 -0.47 -8.10 9.44
C ARG A 130 -1.95 -8.39 9.38
N TYR A 131 -2.57 -8.21 8.23
CA TYR A 131 -4.01 -8.30 8.08
C TYR A 131 -4.44 -9.64 7.47
N SER A 132 -5.60 -10.14 7.89
CA SER A 132 -6.40 -11.02 7.05
C SER A 132 -7.30 -10.20 6.13
N SER A 133 -7.73 -10.79 5.00
CA SER A 133 -8.63 -10.09 4.07
C SER A 133 -9.95 -9.71 4.75
N LEU A 134 -10.51 -10.62 5.55
CA LEU A 134 -11.77 -10.39 6.26
C LEU A 134 -11.64 -9.24 7.28
N GLU A 135 -10.58 -9.24 8.07
CA GLU A 135 -10.34 -8.20 9.07
C GLU A 135 -10.22 -6.82 8.43
N LEU A 136 -9.41 -6.69 7.35
CA LEU A 136 -9.24 -5.41 6.66
C LEU A 136 -10.56 -4.93 6.06
N MET A 137 -11.32 -5.82 5.42
CA MET A 137 -12.62 -5.49 4.84
C MET A 137 -13.58 -4.97 5.92
N GLN A 138 -13.69 -5.67 7.06
CA GLN A 138 -14.55 -5.26 8.17
C GLN A 138 -14.16 -3.87 8.74
N LYS A 139 -12.86 -3.60 8.91
CA LYS A 139 -12.39 -2.28 9.39
C LYS A 139 -12.73 -1.16 8.40
N VAL A 140 -12.56 -1.41 7.10
CA VAL A 140 -12.87 -0.46 6.03
C VAL A 140 -14.38 -0.18 5.97
N GLU A 141 -15.21 -1.22 6.08
CA GLU A 141 -16.68 -1.08 6.12
C GLU A 141 -17.16 -0.36 7.37
N GLN A 142 -16.56 -0.62 8.53
CA GLN A 142 -16.84 0.11 9.79
C GLN A 142 -16.51 1.61 9.69
N ALA A 143 -15.53 1.99 8.87
CA ALA A 143 -15.21 3.40 8.60
C ALA A 143 -16.20 4.08 7.63
N GLY A 144 -17.19 3.35 7.08
CA GLY A 144 -18.25 3.86 6.21
C GLY A 144 -18.04 3.59 4.71
N PHE A 145 -17.00 2.90 4.32
CA PHE A 145 -16.74 2.58 2.93
C PHE A 145 -17.53 1.37 2.42
N GLN A 146 -17.78 1.34 1.12
CA GLN A 146 -18.17 0.14 0.40
C GLN A 146 -16.92 -0.51 -0.21
N VAL A 147 -16.62 -1.76 0.17
CA VAL A 147 -15.52 -2.52 -0.44
C VAL A 147 -15.89 -2.91 -1.88
N VAL A 148 -15.07 -2.47 -2.83
CA VAL A 148 -15.26 -2.76 -4.26
C VAL A 148 -14.55 -4.04 -4.66
N THR A 149 -13.33 -4.23 -4.17
CA THR A 149 -12.54 -5.43 -4.43
C THR A 149 -11.45 -5.61 -3.39
N SER A 150 -11.10 -6.86 -3.14
CA SER A 150 -9.94 -7.27 -2.37
C SER A 150 -9.28 -8.45 -3.06
N SER A 151 -7.97 -8.48 -3.12
CA SER A 151 -7.20 -9.60 -3.65
C SER A 151 -5.81 -9.64 -3.02
N SER A 152 -5.35 -10.84 -2.74
CA SER A 152 -3.95 -11.03 -2.37
C SER A 152 -3.05 -10.83 -3.58
N PHE A 153 -1.81 -10.43 -3.33
CA PHE A 153 -0.73 -10.40 -4.32
C PHE A 153 0.58 -10.85 -3.66
N ILE A 154 1.63 -11.04 -4.46
CA ILE A 154 2.83 -11.81 -4.09
C ILE A 154 2.44 -13.25 -3.73
N SER A 155 1.42 -13.79 -4.40
CA SER A 155 0.82 -15.09 -4.10
C SER A 155 1.68 -16.25 -4.59
N LEU A 156 2.23 -16.12 -5.79
CA LEU A 156 3.09 -17.15 -6.39
C LEU A 156 4.42 -17.32 -5.64
N LEU A 157 4.85 -16.31 -4.89
CA LEU A 157 6.08 -16.34 -4.10
C LEU A 157 5.86 -16.78 -2.64
N VAL A 158 4.61 -16.95 -2.19
CA VAL A 158 4.31 -17.36 -0.80
C VAL A 158 5.02 -18.63 -0.35
N PRO A 159 5.11 -19.72 -1.15
CA PRO A 159 5.82 -20.92 -0.70
C PRO A 159 7.30 -20.64 -0.41
N LEU A 160 7.93 -19.80 -1.24
CA LEU A 160 9.33 -19.41 -1.06
C LEU A 160 9.51 -18.50 0.16
N MET A 161 8.61 -17.53 0.35
CA MET A 161 8.60 -16.65 1.53
C MET A 161 8.46 -17.46 2.82
N TRP A 162 7.54 -18.42 2.84
CA TRP A 162 7.33 -19.28 4.00
C TRP A 162 8.54 -20.15 4.31
N LEU A 163 9.19 -20.71 3.28
CA LEU A 163 10.39 -21.53 3.45
C LEU A 163 11.59 -20.70 3.96
N SER A 164 11.78 -19.49 3.40
CA SER A 164 12.86 -18.59 3.84
C SER A 164 12.67 -18.19 5.31
N ARG A 165 11.47 -17.84 5.71
CA ARG A 165 11.15 -17.40 7.08
C ARG A 165 11.34 -18.51 8.12
N ARG A 166 10.99 -19.76 7.79
CA ARG A 166 11.26 -20.91 8.66
C ARG A 166 12.76 -21.14 8.88
N ARG A 167 13.60 -20.90 7.87
CA ARG A 167 15.06 -21.07 7.97
C ARG A 167 15.71 -19.91 8.72
N LEU A 168 15.23 -18.68 8.54
CA LEU A 168 15.80 -17.47 9.13
C LEU A 168 15.37 -17.24 10.59
N SER A 169 14.26 -17.83 11.03
CA SER A 169 13.84 -17.78 12.46
C SER A 169 14.89 -18.33 13.44
N GLN A 170 15.92 -19.00 12.95
CA GLN A 170 17.02 -19.53 13.76
C GLN A 170 18.26 -18.61 13.84
N LYS A 171 18.30 -17.49 13.09
CA LYS A 171 19.45 -16.56 13.07
C LYS A 171 18.99 -15.11 13.19
N LYS A 172 19.13 -14.55 14.37
CA LYS A 172 18.70 -13.19 14.74
C LYS A 172 19.47 -12.04 14.06
N GLU A 173 20.54 -12.31 13.29
CA GLU A 173 21.46 -11.28 12.77
C GLU A 173 21.37 -10.99 11.25
N GLU A 174 20.49 -11.65 10.50
CA GLU A 174 20.51 -11.57 9.03
C GLU A 174 19.35 -10.79 8.41
N SER A 175 18.66 -9.90 9.14
CA SER A 175 17.51 -9.13 8.62
C SER A 175 17.82 -8.24 7.40
N MET A 176 19.09 -7.82 7.26
CA MET A 176 19.56 -7.02 6.12
C MET A 176 19.96 -7.86 4.90
N THR A 177 20.14 -9.17 5.05
CA THR A 177 20.57 -10.06 3.96
C THR A 177 19.42 -10.39 3.01
N GLU A 178 18.15 -10.30 3.47
CA GLU A 178 16.97 -10.45 2.62
C GLU A 178 16.89 -9.37 1.51
N LEU A 179 17.54 -8.24 1.70
CA LEU A 179 17.55 -7.13 0.74
C LEU A 179 18.64 -7.27 -0.36
N LYS A 180 19.61 -8.21 -0.22
CA LYS A 180 20.68 -8.43 -1.20
C LYS A 180 20.36 -9.62 -2.10
N LEU A 181 19.41 -9.47 -2.98
CA LEU A 181 19.14 -10.46 -4.01
C LEU A 181 20.16 -10.37 -5.15
N SER A 182 20.61 -11.51 -5.65
CA SER A 182 21.41 -11.54 -6.88
C SER A 182 20.58 -11.05 -8.06
N SER A 183 21.20 -10.38 -9.04
CA SER A 183 20.49 -9.75 -10.16
C SER A 183 19.61 -10.73 -10.94
N TRP A 184 20.05 -11.97 -11.14
CA TRP A 184 19.26 -12.98 -11.85
C TRP A 184 18.03 -13.43 -11.05
N LEU A 185 18.12 -13.54 -9.72
CA LEU A 185 17.01 -13.88 -8.85
C LEU A 185 15.96 -12.76 -8.82
N ASN A 186 16.43 -11.51 -8.80
CA ASN A 186 15.55 -10.35 -8.89
C ASN A 186 14.79 -10.32 -10.23
N ILE A 187 15.46 -10.62 -11.36
CA ILE A 187 14.81 -10.73 -12.67
C ILE A 187 13.77 -11.85 -12.66
N PHE A 188 14.09 -13.01 -12.09
CA PHE A 188 13.15 -14.12 -11.96
C PHE A 188 11.90 -13.70 -11.16
N PHE A 189 12.07 -13.09 -9.99
CA PHE A 189 10.94 -12.63 -9.17
C PHE A 189 10.12 -11.55 -9.90
N MET A 190 10.76 -10.66 -10.64
CA MET A 190 10.03 -9.70 -11.48
C MET A 190 9.19 -10.39 -12.55
N MET A 191 9.68 -11.46 -13.17
CA MET A 191 8.90 -12.23 -14.16
C MET A 191 7.69 -12.90 -13.50
N VAL A 192 7.89 -13.55 -12.34
CA VAL A 192 6.79 -14.15 -11.57
C VAL A 192 5.72 -13.12 -11.23
N MET A 193 6.15 -11.93 -10.75
CA MET A 193 5.21 -10.85 -10.43
C MET A 193 4.48 -10.29 -11.66
N LYS A 194 5.15 -10.24 -12.83
CA LYS A 194 4.48 -9.84 -14.09
C LYS A 194 3.39 -10.82 -14.49
N VAL A 195 3.64 -12.12 -14.34
CA VAL A 195 2.64 -13.18 -14.60
C VAL A 195 1.46 -13.02 -13.64
N GLU A 196 1.73 -12.84 -12.35
CA GLU A 196 0.68 -12.67 -11.34
C GLU A 196 -0.18 -11.42 -11.64
N ILE A 197 0.44 -10.29 -11.95
CA ILE A 197 -0.28 -9.06 -12.32
C ILE A 197 -1.10 -9.28 -13.60
N MET A 198 -0.62 -10.05 -14.56
CA MET A 198 -1.38 -10.40 -15.76
C MET A 198 -2.64 -11.22 -15.40
N LEU A 199 -2.51 -12.20 -14.53
CA LEU A 199 -3.65 -13.00 -14.05
C LEU A 199 -4.68 -12.14 -13.30
N LEU A 200 -4.23 -11.24 -12.43
CA LEU A 200 -5.09 -10.25 -11.75
C LEU A 200 -5.83 -9.35 -12.74
N LYS A 201 -5.16 -8.90 -13.82
CA LYS A 201 -5.78 -8.11 -14.88
C LYS A 201 -6.86 -8.89 -15.64
N LEU A 202 -6.71 -10.20 -15.77
CA LEU A 202 -7.69 -11.10 -16.37
C LEU A 202 -8.83 -11.46 -15.42
N GLY A 203 -8.83 -10.93 -14.19
CA GLY A 203 -9.89 -11.12 -13.20
C GLY A 203 -9.64 -12.24 -12.19
N ALA A 204 -8.46 -12.88 -12.21
CA ALA A 204 -8.10 -13.82 -11.15
C ALA A 204 -8.07 -13.12 -9.79
N LYS A 205 -8.52 -13.79 -8.75
CA LYS A 205 -8.41 -13.36 -7.35
C LYS A 205 -7.61 -14.42 -6.59
N PHE A 206 -6.60 -13.97 -5.87
CA PHE A 206 -5.80 -14.85 -5.04
C PHE A 206 -6.28 -14.75 -3.59
N PRO A 207 -6.57 -15.89 -2.91
CA PRO A 207 -7.00 -15.88 -1.51
C PRO A 207 -5.83 -15.73 -0.52
N ILE A 208 -4.63 -16.08 -0.94
CA ILE A 208 -3.41 -16.09 -0.12
C ILE A 208 -2.30 -15.37 -0.86
N GLY A 209 -1.60 -14.46 -0.18
CA GLY A 209 -0.46 -13.73 -0.72
C GLY A 209 0.45 -13.20 0.39
N GLY A 210 1.59 -12.64 0.01
CA GLY A 210 2.47 -11.91 0.93
C GLY A 210 1.88 -10.59 1.36
N SER A 211 1.08 -9.99 0.46
CA SER A 211 0.39 -8.71 0.66
C SER A 211 -1.04 -8.76 0.13
N LEU A 212 -1.85 -7.82 0.57
CA LEU A 212 -3.24 -7.64 0.21
C LEU A 212 -3.43 -6.28 -0.43
N ILE A 213 -4.16 -6.20 -1.55
CA ILE A 213 -4.69 -4.96 -2.10
C ILE A 213 -6.20 -4.90 -1.86
N LEU A 214 -6.67 -3.75 -1.40
CA LEU A 214 -8.09 -3.46 -1.23
C LEU A 214 -8.42 -2.14 -1.89
N VAL A 215 -9.55 -2.11 -2.61
CA VAL A 215 -10.14 -0.89 -3.15
C VAL A 215 -11.52 -0.72 -2.56
N ALA A 216 -11.81 0.46 -2.02
CA ALA A 216 -13.10 0.79 -1.45
C ALA A 216 -13.57 2.15 -1.98
N LYS A 217 -14.87 2.40 -1.89
CA LYS A 217 -15.54 3.60 -2.38
C LYS A 217 -16.33 4.27 -1.25
N LYS A 218 -16.28 5.59 -1.18
CA LYS A 218 -17.19 6.42 -0.38
C LYS A 218 -18.45 6.68 -1.19
N LEU A 219 -19.62 6.27 -0.69
CA LEU A 219 -20.93 6.51 -1.32
C LEU A 219 -21.50 7.90 -0.99
#